data_6b8eaa3f9c737bb17f8dce66312698e7
#
_entry.id   6b8eaa3f9c737bb17f8dce66312698e7
#
_cell.length_a   1.000
_cell.length_b   1.000
_cell.length_c   1.000
_cell.angle_alpha   90.00
_cell.angle_beta   90.00
_cell.angle_gamma   90.00
#
_symmetry.space_group_name_H-M   'P 1'
#
loop_
_entity.id
_entity.type
_entity.pdbx_description
1 polymer ?
#
loop_
_entity_poly.entity_id
_entity_poly.type
_entity_poly.pdbx_seq_one_letter_code
_entity_poly.pdbx_strand_id
1 'polypeptide(L)'
;NSMKDIIAEFEKANPGITVKFNNTGTASDTQTALTNAVAAGNGDPDVVMLEDPTVTQFAVTGDLVSLDEFGANKLENDFAAGPWNKLQYGGKSYALPIDSGPEVFFYNKAVFDKAGVDGSQIKTWDDYYEAAKKVRAIGSYITNNSGSSMEYQPFTAQAWQAGAQPWKVDGENITIDMTKDAGMKKYIEFQQKLIDEDLID
;
A
#
# COMPACT_ATOMS: atom_id res chain seq x y z
N ASN A 1 5.20 23.36 1.16
CA ASN A 1 5.73 22.00 1.23
C ASN A 1 5.48 21.47 2.65
N SER A 2 4.42 20.66 2.82
CA SER A 2 3.85 20.28 4.11
C SER A 2 4.88 19.73 5.12
N MET A 3 5.89 18.97 4.67
CA MET A 3 6.92 18.45 5.57
C MET A 3 7.80 19.56 6.17
N LYS A 4 8.14 20.59 5.41
CA LYS A 4 8.91 21.73 5.95
C LYS A 4 8.12 22.52 6.99
N ASP A 5 6.81 22.64 6.79
CA ASP A 5 5.95 23.35 7.73
C ASP A 5 5.79 22.54 9.04
N ILE A 6 5.65 21.22 8.94
CA ILE A 6 5.63 20.31 10.11
C ILE A 6 6.94 20.38 10.89
N ILE A 7 8.09 20.35 10.20
CA ILE A 7 9.41 20.47 10.84
C ILE A 7 9.53 21.80 11.56
N ALA A 8 9.13 22.90 10.94
CA ALA A 8 9.22 24.23 11.55
C ALA A 8 8.37 24.32 12.84
N GLU A 9 7.16 23.75 12.84
CA GLU A 9 6.33 23.72 14.06
C GLU A 9 6.93 22.80 15.14
N PHE A 10 7.53 21.67 14.74
CA PHE A 10 8.20 20.77 15.67
C PHE A 10 9.40 21.46 16.34
N GLU A 11 10.29 22.10 15.58
CA GLU A 11 11.45 22.83 16.10
C GLU A 11 11.04 23.99 17.03
N LYS A 12 9.97 24.70 16.68
CA LYS A 12 9.41 25.76 17.51
C LYS A 12 8.88 25.22 18.85
N ALA A 13 8.24 24.05 18.84
CA ALA A 13 7.73 23.39 20.04
C ALA A 13 8.83 22.74 20.89
N ASN A 14 9.98 22.43 20.29
CA ASN A 14 11.10 21.75 20.94
C ASN A 14 12.41 22.55 20.80
N PRO A 15 12.59 23.67 21.55
CA PRO A 15 13.78 24.49 21.47
C PRO A 15 15.05 23.67 21.77
N GLY A 16 16.03 23.75 20.88
CA GLY A 16 17.29 23.00 20.98
C GLY A 16 17.34 21.71 20.12
N ILE A 17 16.25 21.34 19.48
CA ILE A 17 16.25 20.28 18.46
C ILE A 17 16.24 20.95 17.09
N THR A 18 17.12 20.50 16.19
CA THR A 18 17.14 20.91 14.77
C THR A 18 16.98 19.68 13.91
N VAL A 19 16.06 19.72 12.94
CA VAL A 19 15.78 18.62 12.03
C VAL A 19 16.49 18.82 10.71
N LYS A 20 17.48 17.98 10.41
CA LYS A 20 18.12 17.92 9.11
C LYS A 20 17.29 17.03 8.18
N PHE A 21 16.40 17.63 7.41
CA PHE A 21 15.57 16.89 6.45
C PHE A 21 16.36 16.48 5.20
N ASN A 22 16.38 15.19 4.91
CA ASN A 22 16.97 14.64 3.70
C ASN A 22 15.86 13.97 2.87
N ASN A 23 15.69 14.43 1.63
CA ASN A 23 14.78 13.79 0.66
C ASN A 23 15.59 12.93 -0.30
N THR A 24 15.45 11.63 -0.18
CA THR A 24 16.18 10.64 -0.99
C THR A 24 15.55 10.38 -2.36
N GLY A 25 14.32 10.85 -2.60
CA GLY A 25 13.59 10.65 -3.84
C GLY A 25 12.34 9.79 -3.64
N THR A 26 12.34 8.58 -4.20
CA THR A 26 11.22 7.62 -4.09
C THR A 26 11.29 6.79 -2.80
N ALA A 27 10.21 6.06 -2.49
CA ALA A 27 10.21 5.09 -1.39
C ALA A 27 11.30 4.02 -1.56
N SER A 28 11.53 3.54 -2.79
CA SER A 28 12.60 2.59 -3.12
C SER A 28 13.99 3.17 -2.86
N ASP A 29 14.21 4.45 -3.21
CA ASP A 29 15.48 5.12 -2.94
C ASP A 29 15.74 5.25 -1.44
N THR A 30 14.70 5.57 -0.66
CA THR A 30 14.78 5.65 0.80
C THR A 30 15.11 4.29 1.41
N GLN A 31 14.44 3.23 0.99
CA GLN A 31 14.73 1.86 1.44
C GLN A 31 16.17 1.44 1.11
N THR A 32 16.62 1.74 -0.10
CA THR A 32 18.00 1.44 -0.53
C THR A 32 19.03 2.20 0.29
N ALA A 33 18.78 3.49 0.54
CA ALA A 33 19.67 4.33 1.35
C ALA A 33 19.77 3.81 2.79
N LEU A 34 18.63 3.45 3.41
CA LEU A 34 18.60 2.87 4.75
C LEU A 34 19.33 1.53 4.80
N THR A 35 19.07 0.63 3.85
CA THR A 35 19.76 -0.67 3.77
C THR A 35 21.28 -0.49 3.69
N ASN A 36 21.75 0.45 2.88
CA ASN A 36 23.18 0.73 2.76
C ASN A 36 23.78 1.32 4.05
N ALA A 37 23.07 2.22 4.73
CA ALA A 37 23.53 2.80 5.97
C ALA A 37 23.63 1.75 7.09
N VAL A 38 22.61 0.92 7.24
CA VAL A 38 22.59 -0.22 8.18
C VAL A 38 23.75 -1.17 7.90
N ALA A 39 23.98 -1.57 6.64
CA ALA A 39 25.08 -2.44 6.25
C ALA A 39 26.45 -1.82 6.50
N ALA A 40 26.58 -0.51 6.40
CA ALA A 40 27.81 0.23 6.69
C ALA A 40 28.04 0.47 8.19
N GLY A 41 26.98 0.29 9.02
CA GLY A 41 27.00 0.55 10.47
C GLY A 41 27.18 2.02 10.81
N ASN A 42 26.82 2.92 9.90
CA ASN A 42 26.86 4.37 10.10
C ASN A 42 26.02 5.11 9.05
N GLY A 43 25.60 6.33 9.39
CA GLY A 43 24.88 7.22 8.46
C GLY A 43 23.39 6.97 8.40
N ASP A 44 22.85 6.10 9.24
CA ASP A 44 21.43 5.91 9.45
C ASP A 44 20.77 7.17 10.02
N PRO A 45 19.55 7.49 9.61
CA PRO A 45 18.82 8.63 10.14
C PRO A 45 18.20 8.29 11.51
N ASP A 46 17.97 9.30 12.36
CA ASP A 46 17.22 9.14 13.60
C ASP A 46 15.76 8.77 13.36
N VAL A 47 15.17 9.27 12.27
CA VAL A 47 13.79 9.00 11.85
C VAL A 47 13.75 8.82 10.35
N VAL A 48 13.05 7.78 9.89
CA VAL A 48 12.89 7.47 8.47
C VAL A 48 11.42 7.24 8.13
N MET A 49 11.01 7.68 6.94
CA MET A 49 9.69 7.35 6.39
C MET A 49 9.81 6.10 5.51
N LEU A 50 9.02 5.08 5.81
CA LEU A 50 9.02 3.79 5.13
C LEU A 50 7.61 3.42 4.67
N GLU A 51 7.53 2.65 3.59
CA GLU A 51 6.31 1.93 3.21
C GLU A 51 6.06 0.78 4.20
N ASP A 52 4.79 0.49 4.47
CA ASP A 52 4.38 -0.49 5.48
C ASP A 52 5.05 -1.88 5.35
N PRO A 53 5.24 -2.48 4.15
CA PRO A 53 5.92 -3.77 4.04
C PRO A 53 7.39 -3.74 4.48
N THR A 54 8.05 -2.59 4.33
CA THR A 54 9.47 -2.45 4.66
C THR A 54 9.71 -2.25 6.16
N VAL A 55 8.73 -1.73 6.90
CA VAL A 55 8.81 -1.60 8.37
C VAL A 55 9.07 -2.96 9.02
N THR A 56 8.27 -3.97 8.66
CA THR A 56 8.44 -5.32 9.20
C THR A 56 9.81 -5.91 8.85
N GLN A 57 10.32 -5.69 7.64
CA GLN A 57 11.64 -6.15 7.21
C GLN A 57 12.75 -5.64 8.15
N PHE A 58 12.78 -4.34 8.42
CA PHE A 58 13.78 -3.74 9.30
C PHE A 58 13.54 -4.01 10.79
N ALA A 59 12.28 -4.23 11.20
CA ALA A 59 11.96 -4.65 12.57
C ALA A 59 12.48 -6.06 12.89
N VAL A 60 12.35 -7.00 11.94
CA VAL A 60 12.83 -8.40 12.09
C VAL A 60 14.33 -8.46 12.24
N THR A 61 15.08 -7.63 11.50
CA THR A 61 16.55 -7.57 11.57
C THR A 61 17.07 -6.78 12.77
N GLY A 62 16.20 -6.09 13.49
CA GLY A 62 16.58 -5.28 14.66
C GLY A 62 17.15 -3.91 14.32
N ASP A 63 16.95 -3.46 13.09
CA ASP A 63 17.43 -2.16 12.59
C ASP A 63 16.48 -1.00 12.93
N LEU A 64 15.29 -1.32 13.47
CA LEU A 64 14.35 -0.34 14.03
C LEU A 64 14.19 -0.54 15.53
N VAL A 65 14.07 0.56 16.26
CA VAL A 65 13.76 0.54 17.70
C VAL A 65 12.27 0.37 17.91
N SER A 66 11.87 -0.40 18.93
CA SER A 66 10.47 -0.42 19.36
C SER A 66 10.05 0.94 19.92
N LEU A 67 9.00 1.50 19.37
CA LEU A 67 8.45 2.78 19.81
C LEU A 67 7.60 2.68 21.08
N ASP A 68 7.31 1.46 21.57
CA ASP A 68 6.55 1.25 22.82
C ASP A 68 7.28 1.79 24.04
N GLU A 69 8.62 1.75 24.02
CA GLU A 69 9.44 2.34 25.07
C GLU A 69 9.26 3.87 25.18
N PHE A 70 8.79 4.48 24.10
CA PHE A 70 8.47 5.91 24.01
C PHE A 70 6.96 6.17 24.11
N GLY A 71 6.16 5.13 24.36
CA GLY A 71 4.72 5.24 24.60
C GLY A 71 3.85 5.17 23.37
N ALA A 72 4.35 4.66 22.24
CA ALA A 72 3.59 4.52 21.01
C ALA A 72 2.33 3.63 21.19
N ASN A 73 2.42 2.58 22.01
CA ASN A 73 1.30 1.70 22.33
C ASN A 73 0.08 2.40 22.92
N LYS A 74 0.24 3.60 23.48
CA LYS A 74 -0.86 4.41 24.02
C LYS A 74 -1.65 5.14 22.93
N LEU A 75 -1.10 5.20 21.72
CA LEU A 75 -1.66 5.92 20.57
C LEU A 75 -2.51 5.02 19.66
N GLU A 76 -2.65 3.74 19.97
CA GLU A 76 -3.39 2.76 19.14
C GLU A 76 -4.78 3.25 18.74
N ASN A 77 -5.51 3.85 19.68
CA ASN A 77 -6.86 4.34 19.43
C ASN A 77 -6.94 5.66 18.63
N ASP A 78 -5.81 6.29 18.38
CA ASP A 78 -5.71 7.53 17.58
C ASP A 78 -5.60 7.22 16.08
N PHE A 79 -5.37 5.95 15.73
CA PHE A 79 -5.18 5.49 14.36
C PHE A 79 -6.25 4.49 13.92
N ALA A 80 -6.48 4.38 12.62
CA ALA A 80 -7.27 3.30 12.07
C ALA A 80 -6.56 1.94 12.28
N ALA A 81 -7.31 0.91 12.66
CA ALA A 81 -6.77 -0.39 13.03
C ALA A 81 -5.96 -1.06 11.89
N GLY A 82 -6.36 -0.88 10.62
CA GLY A 82 -5.65 -1.45 9.47
C GLY A 82 -4.20 -0.97 9.37
N PRO A 83 -3.93 0.33 9.19
CA PRO A 83 -2.58 0.88 9.18
C PRO A 83 -1.80 0.59 10.47
N TRP A 84 -2.42 0.71 11.65
CA TRP A 84 -1.78 0.42 12.92
C TRP A 84 -1.25 -1.01 13.00
N ASN A 85 -2.09 -2.00 12.69
CA ASN A 85 -1.74 -3.42 12.81
C ASN A 85 -0.61 -3.85 11.86
N LYS A 86 -0.48 -3.20 10.70
CA LYS A 86 0.59 -3.48 9.74
C LYS A 86 1.99 -3.09 10.23
N LEU A 87 2.08 -2.21 11.22
CA LEU A 87 3.33 -1.69 11.75
C LEU A 87 3.76 -2.39 13.05
N GLN A 88 3.05 -3.46 13.42
CA GLN A 88 3.33 -4.29 14.57
C GLN A 88 4.18 -5.51 14.18
N TYR A 89 5.18 -5.82 15.00
CA TYR A 89 5.94 -7.06 14.89
C TYR A 89 6.27 -7.59 16.30
N GLY A 90 6.02 -8.88 16.53
CA GLY A 90 6.26 -9.49 17.84
C GLY A 90 5.49 -8.83 19.01
N GLY A 91 4.32 -8.23 18.73
CA GLY A 91 3.50 -7.51 19.70
C GLY A 91 4.04 -6.13 20.10
N LYS A 92 4.95 -5.56 19.31
CA LYS A 92 5.53 -4.23 19.53
C LYS A 92 5.33 -3.33 18.31
N SER A 93 5.21 -2.02 18.54
CA SER A 93 5.09 -1.00 17.49
C SER A 93 6.47 -0.52 17.05
N TYR A 94 6.74 -0.53 15.75
CA TYR A 94 8.02 -0.07 15.18
C TYR A 94 7.89 1.19 14.33
N ALA A 95 6.67 1.59 14.00
CA ALA A 95 6.40 2.84 13.32
C ALA A 95 5.03 3.40 13.73
N LEU A 96 4.77 4.66 13.37
CA LEU A 96 3.46 5.29 13.48
C LEU A 96 2.91 5.55 12.07
N PRO A 97 1.61 5.29 11.81
CA PRO A 97 1.00 5.58 10.52
C PRO A 97 1.01 7.08 10.23
N ILE A 98 1.36 7.47 9.01
CA ILE A 98 1.26 8.85 8.53
C ILE A 98 -0.07 9.07 7.82
N ASP A 99 -0.51 8.08 7.05
CA ASP A 99 -1.76 8.13 6.31
C ASP A 99 -2.49 6.78 6.29
N SER A 100 -3.66 6.77 5.68
CA SER A 100 -4.44 5.57 5.39
C SER A 100 -5.05 5.73 3.99
N GLY A 101 -4.49 5.03 3.02
CA GLY A 101 -4.92 5.05 1.62
C GLY A 101 -5.86 3.87 1.30
N PRO A 102 -7.20 4.01 1.43
CA PRO A 102 -8.09 2.97 0.96
C PRO A 102 -8.06 2.90 -0.58
N GLU A 103 -8.14 1.70 -1.14
CA GLU A 103 -8.36 1.55 -2.57
C GLU A 103 -9.76 2.05 -2.93
N VAL A 104 -9.84 2.87 -3.96
CA VAL A 104 -11.09 3.44 -4.45
C VAL A 104 -11.13 3.41 -5.98
N PHE A 105 -12.32 3.26 -6.52
CA PHE A 105 -12.53 3.29 -7.95
C PHE A 105 -12.72 4.73 -8.45
N PHE A 106 -11.73 5.24 -9.18
CA PHE A 106 -11.82 6.49 -9.92
C PHE A 106 -12.16 6.21 -11.38
N TYR A 107 -13.00 7.03 -11.99
CA TYR A 107 -13.33 6.92 -13.39
C TYR A 107 -13.38 8.27 -14.08
N ASN A 108 -13.07 8.29 -15.38
CA ASN A 108 -13.22 9.48 -16.18
C ASN A 108 -14.71 9.66 -16.55
N LYS A 109 -15.36 10.64 -15.91
CA LYS A 109 -16.80 10.89 -16.10
C LYS A 109 -17.17 11.11 -17.56
N ALA A 110 -16.36 11.85 -18.35
CA ALA A 110 -16.67 12.14 -19.75
C ALA A 110 -16.64 10.85 -20.62
N VAL A 111 -15.72 9.91 -20.31
CA VAL A 111 -15.68 8.60 -20.99
C VAL A 111 -16.91 7.77 -20.61
N PHE A 112 -17.27 7.75 -19.33
CA PHE A 112 -18.42 6.99 -18.84
C PHE A 112 -19.74 7.53 -19.41
N ASP A 113 -19.93 8.84 -19.42
CA ASP A 113 -21.10 9.48 -20.02
C ASP A 113 -21.22 9.11 -21.51
N LYS A 114 -20.12 9.17 -22.26
CA LYS A 114 -20.09 8.77 -23.69
C LYS A 114 -20.41 7.30 -23.88
N ALA A 115 -19.99 6.43 -22.96
CA ALA A 115 -20.27 5.00 -22.99
C ALA A 115 -21.68 4.64 -22.46
N GLY A 116 -22.44 5.61 -21.96
CA GLY A 116 -23.74 5.38 -21.30
C GLY A 116 -23.63 4.58 -20.02
N VAL A 117 -22.55 4.80 -19.26
CA VAL A 117 -22.27 4.13 -17.98
C VAL A 117 -22.44 5.13 -16.83
N ASP A 118 -23.26 4.76 -15.84
CA ASP A 118 -23.31 5.47 -14.57
C ASP A 118 -22.37 4.75 -13.56
N GLY A 119 -21.21 5.36 -13.29
CA GLY A 119 -20.22 4.81 -12.37
C GLY A 119 -20.74 4.60 -10.95
N SER A 120 -21.79 5.36 -10.54
CA SER A 120 -22.40 5.19 -9.23
C SER A 120 -23.18 3.87 -9.08
N GLN A 121 -23.52 3.22 -10.17
CA GLN A 121 -24.23 1.94 -10.19
C GLN A 121 -23.30 0.72 -10.21
N ILE A 122 -21.99 0.92 -10.35
CA ILE A 122 -21.01 -0.18 -10.26
C ILE A 122 -20.84 -0.54 -8.78
N LYS A 123 -21.38 -1.68 -8.37
CA LYS A 123 -21.34 -2.20 -7.00
C LYS A 123 -20.62 -3.53 -6.88
N THR A 124 -20.51 -4.26 -7.99
CA THR A 124 -19.93 -5.59 -8.08
C THR A 124 -18.92 -5.67 -9.22
N TRP A 125 -18.11 -6.72 -9.22
CA TRP A 125 -17.21 -7.00 -10.33
C TRP A 125 -17.97 -7.38 -11.63
N ASP A 126 -19.18 -7.91 -11.53
CA ASP A 126 -20.04 -8.14 -12.69
C ASP A 126 -20.53 -6.82 -13.29
N ASP A 127 -20.92 -5.83 -12.46
CA ASP A 127 -21.26 -4.49 -12.93
C ASP A 127 -20.06 -3.82 -13.60
N TYR A 128 -18.86 -3.97 -13.00
CA TYR A 128 -17.62 -3.48 -13.58
C TYR A 128 -17.34 -4.08 -14.95
N TYR A 129 -17.49 -5.39 -15.09
CA TYR A 129 -17.32 -6.09 -16.36
C TYR A 129 -18.30 -5.59 -17.43
N GLU A 130 -19.58 -5.42 -17.10
CA GLU A 130 -20.57 -4.88 -18.04
C GLU A 130 -20.25 -3.41 -18.42
N ALA A 131 -19.76 -2.61 -17.48
CA ALA A 131 -19.27 -1.27 -17.75
C ALA A 131 -18.04 -1.29 -18.69
N ALA A 132 -17.11 -2.21 -18.47
CA ALA A 132 -15.91 -2.38 -19.30
C ALA A 132 -16.28 -2.64 -20.77
N LYS A 133 -17.25 -3.52 -21.03
CA LYS A 133 -17.74 -3.78 -22.40
C LYS A 133 -18.29 -2.52 -23.06
N LYS A 134 -19.07 -1.72 -22.35
CA LYS A 134 -19.62 -0.47 -22.85
C LYS A 134 -18.53 0.58 -23.14
N VAL A 135 -17.54 0.69 -22.25
CA VAL A 135 -16.40 1.58 -22.43
C VAL A 135 -15.56 1.12 -23.63
N ARG A 136 -15.37 -0.18 -23.78
CA ARG A 136 -14.62 -0.74 -24.92
C ARG A 136 -15.35 -0.51 -26.25
N ALA A 137 -16.67 -0.57 -26.28
CA ALA A 137 -17.48 -0.32 -27.47
C ALA A 137 -17.31 1.09 -28.05
N ILE A 138 -16.87 2.07 -27.26
CA ILE A 138 -16.57 3.43 -27.71
C ILE A 138 -15.08 3.65 -28.03
N GLY A 139 -14.26 2.58 -28.02
CA GLY A 139 -12.83 2.60 -28.33
C GLY A 139 -11.95 3.02 -27.18
N SER A 140 -12.43 2.92 -25.92
CA SER A 140 -11.68 3.19 -24.71
C SER A 140 -11.53 1.94 -23.87
N TYR A 141 -10.60 1.93 -22.92
CA TYR A 141 -10.43 0.87 -21.90
C TYR A 141 -10.94 1.35 -20.54
N ILE A 142 -11.44 0.43 -19.72
CA ILE A 142 -11.95 0.79 -18.39
C ILE A 142 -10.80 1.05 -17.40
N THR A 143 -9.68 0.37 -17.60
CA THR A 143 -8.43 0.56 -16.88
C THR A 143 -7.25 0.12 -17.75
N ASN A 144 -6.05 0.33 -17.27
CA ASN A 144 -4.82 -0.19 -17.87
C ASN A 144 -4.08 -1.07 -16.85
N ASN A 145 -3.22 -1.94 -17.36
CA ASN A 145 -2.22 -2.63 -16.57
C ASN A 145 -0.85 -2.08 -16.97
N SER A 146 -0.31 -1.20 -16.15
CA SER A 146 0.95 -0.50 -16.48
C SER A 146 2.17 -1.42 -16.41
N GLY A 147 2.05 -2.62 -15.83
CA GLY A 147 3.18 -3.52 -15.57
C GLY A 147 4.22 -2.94 -14.62
N SER A 148 3.87 -1.88 -13.89
CA SER A 148 4.78 -1.23 -12.96
C SER A 148 4.91 -2.01 -11.66
N SER A 149 5.99 -1.76 -10.90
CA SER A 149 6.19 -2.34 -9.58
C SER A 149 5.13 -1.94 -8.55
N MET A 150 4.31 -0.92 -8.84
CA MET A 150 3.22 -0.46 -7.98
C MET A 150 1.92 -1.27 -8.14
N GLU A 151 1.84 -2.13 -9.16
CA GLU A 151 0.65 -2.96 -9.41
C GLU A 151 0.37 -4.00 -8.31
N TYR A 152 1.34 -4.27 -7.44
CA TYR A 152 1.12 -5.22 -6.34
C TYR A 152 0.03 -4.76 -5.35
N GLN A 153 -0.17 -3.46 -5.16
CA GLN A 153 -1.15 -2.92 -4.23
C GLN A 153 -2.59 -3.19 -4.69
N PRO A 154 -3.03 -2.75 -5.90
CA PRO A 154 -4.35 -3.08 -6.40
C PRO A 154 -4.53 -4.59 -6.62
N PHE A 155 -3.51 -5.30 -7.09
CA PHE A 155 -3.54 -6.76 -7.18
C PHE A 155 -3.89 -7.41 -5.84
N THR A 156 -3.20 -7.03 -4.78
CA THR A 156 -3.40 -7.61 -3.45
C THR A 156 -4.79 -7.28 -2.90
N ALA A 157 -5.23 -6.03 -2.99
CA ALA A 157 -6.53 -5.60 -2.48
C ALA A 157 -7.68 -6.28 -3.24
N GLN A 158 -7.61 -6.37 -4.56
CA GLN A 158 -8.62 -7.04 -5.39
C GLN A 158 -8.64 -8.55 -5.16
N ALA A 159 -7.48 -9.18 -5.01
CA ALA A 159 -7.40 -10.60 -4.67
C ALA A 159 -8.03 -10.88 -3.29
N TRP A 160 -7.77 -10.07 -2.27
CA TRP A 160 -8.42 -10.18 -0.96
C TRP A 160 -9.93 -9.96 -1.05
N GLN A 161 -10.39 -9.02 -1.85
CA GLN A 161 -11.82 -8.80 -2.09
C GLN A 161 -12.49 -10.02 -2.75
N ALA A 162 -11.75 -10.76 -3.59
CA ALA A 162 -12.19 -12.03 -4.13
C ALA A 162 -12.19 -13.19 -3.12
N GLY A 163 -11.69 -12.96 -1.90
CA GLY A 163 -11.57 -13.92 -0.82
C GLY A 163 -10.22 -14.66 -0.77
N ALA A 164 -9.21 -14.18 -1.48
CA ALA A 164 -7.89 -14.79 -1.48
C ALA A 164 -7.20 -14.71 -0.12
N GLN A 165 -6.56 -15.79 0.27
CA GLN A 165 -5.67 -15.89 1.42
C GLN A 165 -4.48 -16.80 1.06
N PRO A 166 -3.68 -16.42 0.06
CA PRO A 166 -2.68 -17.32 -0.52
C PRO A 166 -1.45 -17.54 0.36
N TRP A 167 -1.32 -16.82 1.45
CA TRP A 167 -0.24 -17.00 2.42
C TRP A 167 -0.80 -17.10 3.84
N LYS A 168 -0.15 -17.92 4.63
CA LYS A 168 -0.43 -18.10 6.06
C LYS A 168 0.87 -18.08 6.82
N VAL A 169 0.84 -17.44 7.99
CA VAL A 169 1.94 -17.43 8.94
C VAL A 169 1.49 -18.22 10.18
N ASP A 170 2.27 -19.22 10.56
CA ASP A 170 2.07 -20.02 11.78
C ASP A 170 3.41 -20.11 12.52
N GLY A 171 3.58 -19.26 13.52
CA GLY A 171 4.87 -19.06 14.19
C GLY A 171 5.95 -18.62 13.21
N GLU A 172 6.99 -19.42 13.05
CA GLU A 172 8.09 -19.18 12.10
C GLU A 172 7.82 -19.77 10.70
N ASN A 173 6.70 -20.48 10.52
CA ASN A 173 6.38 -21.14 9.27
C ASN A 173 5.52 -20.22 8.39
N ILE A 174 5.95 -20.03 7.16
CA ILE A 174 5.20 -19.33 6.12
C ILE A 174 4.80 -20.33 5.05
N THR A 175 3.50 -20.44 4.81
CA THR A 175 2.97 -21.24 3.69
C THR A 175 2.44 -20.29 2.63
N ILE A 176 2.87 -20.47 1.39
CA ILE A 176 2.39 -19.70 0.22
C ILE A 176 1.76 -20.68 -0.77
N ASP A 177 0.49 -20.47 -1.11
CA ASP A 177 -0.24 -21.29 -2.08
C ASP A 177 -1.08 -20.43 -3.02
N MET A 178 -0.40 -19.81 -3.98
CA MET A 178 -1.03 -18.95 -4.98
C MET A 178 -1.90 -19.72 -5.97
N THR A 179 -1.63 -21.02 -6.16
CA THR A 179 -2.25 -21.82 -7.23
C THR A 179 -3.49 -22.59 -6.81
N LYS A 180 -3.63 -22.92 -5.53
CA LYS A 180 -4.78 -23.69 -5.02
C LYS A 180 -5.80 -22.84 -4.27
N ASP A 181 -5.40 -21.63 -3.84
CA ASP A 181 -6.31 -20.70 -3.16
C ASP A 181 -7.49 -20.34 -4.08
N ALA A 182 -8.70 -20.55 -3.59
CA ALA A 182 -9.92 -20.36 -4.38
C ALA A 182 -10.18 -18.88 -4.73
N GLY A 183 -9.86 -17.97 -3.83
CA GLY A 183 -9.98 -16.53 -4.06
C GLY A 183 -8.98 -16.06 -5.13
N MET A 184 -7.73 -16.54 -5.07
CA MET A 184 -6.73 -16.26 -6.12
C MET A 184 -7.18 -16.77 -7.48
N LYS A 185 -7.71 -18.00 -7.57
CA LYS A 185 -8.25 -18.53 -8.84
C LYS A 185 -9.35 -17.63 -9.39
N LYS A 186 -10.34 -17.29 -8.55
CA LYS A 186 -11.44 -16.41 -8.94
C LYS A 186 -10.94 -15.04 -9.44
N TYR A 187 -9.97 -14.45 -8.76
CA TYR A 187 -9.38 -13.18 -9.16
C TYR A 187 -8.65 -13.29 -10.51
N ILE A 188 -7.79 -14.30 -10.66
CA ILE A 188 -7.01 -14.49 -11.90
C ILE A 188 -7.91 -14.81 -13.08
N GLU A 189 -8.93 -15.65 -12.91
CA GLU A 189 -9.91 -15.96 -13.95
C GLU A 189 -10.68 -14.72 -14.41
N PHE A 190 -11.03 -13.84 -13.48
CA PHE A 190 -11.66 -12.56 -13.81
C PHE A 190 -10.73 -11.63 -14.58
N GLN A 191 -9.47 -11.47 -14.14
CA GLN A 191 -8.47 -10.66 -14.85
C GLN A 191 -8.20 -11.23 -16.26
N GLN A 192 -8.04 -12.55 -16.37
CA GLN A 192 -7.83 -13.20 -17.66
C GLN A 192 -9.00 -12.94 -18.61
N LYS A 193 -10.24 -12.99 -18.11
CA LYS A 193 -11.43 -12.67 -18.90
C LYS A 193 -11.42 -11.25 -19.44
N LEU A 194 -11.00 -10.27 -18.62
CA LEU A 194 -10.88 -8.88 -19.07
C LEU A 194 -9.83 -8.73 -20.18
N ILE A 195 -8.71 -9.46 -20.08
CA ILE A 195 -7.63 -9.48 -21.08
C ILE A 195 -8.10 -10.14 -22.37
N ASP A 196 -8.68 -11.35 -22.28
CA ASP A 196 -9.11 -12.14 -23.43
C ASP A 196 -10.17 -11.43 -24.27
N GLU A 197 -11.00 -10.61 -23.64
CA GLU A 197 -12.03 -9.82 -24.28
C GLU A 197 -11.57 -8.38 -24.65
N ASP A 198 -10.28 -8.08 -24.52
CA ASP A 198 -9.70 -6.76 -24.87
C ASP A 198 -10.38 -5.59 -24.12
N LEU A 199 -10.70 -5.77 -22.83
CA LEU A 199 -11.41 -4.78 -22.01
C LEU A 199 -10.49 -3.89 -21.19
N ILE A 200 -9.23 -4.29 -21.02
CA ILE A 200 -8.16 -3.54 -20.33
C ILE A 200 -6.96 -3.38 -21.26
N ASP A 201 -6.25 -2.24 -21.14
CA ASP A 201 -5.07 -1.91 -21.95
C ASP A 201 -3.79 -2.52 -21.35
#